data_e852bca3ccbebabb6048dfff3faf8da7
#
_entry.id   e852bca3ccbebabb6048dfff3faf8da7
#
_cell.length_a   1.000
_cell.length_b   1.000
_cell.length_c   1.000
_cell.angle_alpha   90.00
_cell.angle_beta   90.00
_cell.angle_gamma   90.00
#
_symmetry.space_group_name_H-M   'P 1'
#
loop_
_entity.id
_entity.type
_entity.pdbx_description
1 polymer ?
#
loop_
_entity_poly.entity_id
_entity_poly.type
_entity_poly.pdbx_seq_one_letter_code
_entity_poly.pdbx_strand_id
1 'polypeptide(L)'
;MAGSQDSKFDGRIAFTYPAFSFYELARFFVVASLEMQSVAVGWQIFELTHSTFDLGLVGLCQFLPGILLFLVSGHVADRFNRRNLLILCYAGFATCSGLLLFTTHRSEPSVRSIYAVLVLLGVVRSFNGPVSRALLPQLVSEEHFPNAVAWHSTIFQAATILGPSIGGIVYAASRGPSAVYATAVASAVIAVIFTTLIRLNVRARVREPINISTVLAGLRYIWQRKIVLGSISLDLFAMLLGGAVALLPAYAREILHTGPWGLGLLRTAPAVGAAAMAVLLAYRPLKRRVGATMLWCVSGFGVFTIIFGISRSLIISLLALVLVGATDMVSVVIRATLVQLLTPDQMRGRVNAVDMMFIGASNQLGEFESGLTASWFGTVPAVVLGGIGTLVVTAIWAWRFPELRNADKLTPSGN
;
A
#
# COMPACT_ATOMS: atom_id res chain seq x y z
N MET A 1 8.40 38.22 -35.49
CA MET A 1 8.88 36.85 -35.56
C MET A 1 8.69 36.21 -34.18
N ALA A 2 7.56 35.58 -33.98
CA ALA A 2 7.25 34.84 -32.75
C ALA A 2 7.57 33.36 -33.04
N GLY A 3 8.70 32.90 -32.51
CA GLY A 3 9.04 31.50 -32.52
C GLY A 3 8.22 30.77 -31.49
N SER A 4 7.25 29.98 -31.91
CA SER A 4 6.53 29.02 -31.07
C SER A 4 7.53 28.00 -30.55
N GLN A 5 7.89 28.08 -29.29
CA GLN A 5 8.49 26.98 -28.57
C GLN A 5 7.39 25.96 -28.26
N ASP A 6 7.05 25.12 -29.23
CA ASP A 6 6.49 23.82 -28.98
C ASP A 6 7.56 22.97 -28.28
N SER A 7 7.72 23.13 -26.97
CA SER A 7 8.43 22.14 -26.18
C SER A 7 7.61 20.87 -26.24
N LYS A 8 7.97 19.94 -27.15
CA LYS A 8 7.50 18.57 -27.16
C LYS A 8 7.61 18.07 -25.72
N PHE A 9 6.48 17.87 -25.07
CA PHE A 9 6.38 17.28 -23.75
C PHE A 9 6.99 15.87 -23.88
N ASP A 10 8.28 15.73 -23.62
CA ASP A 10 8.92 14.41 -23.57
C ASP A 10 8.44 13.72 -22.30
N GLY A 11 7.47 12.81 -22.45
CA GLY A 11 6.91 12.05 -21.35
C GLY A 11 7.95 11.25 -20.55
N ARG A 12 9.19 11.16 -21.03
CA ARG A 12 10.29 10.45 -20.38
C ARG A 12 11.38 11.36 -19.80
N ILE A 13 11.12 12.64 -19.68
CA ILE A 13 12.14 13.63 -19.29
C ILE A 13 12.75 13.34 -17.91
N ALA A 14 12.00 12.73 -16.97
CA ALA A 14 12.54 12.34 -15.66
C ALA A 14 13.68 11.31 -15.77
N PHE A 15 13.70 10.46 -16.82
CA PHE A 15 14.76 9.47 -17.04
C PHE A 15 16.05 10.05 -17.61
N THR A 16 16.06 11.32 -18.02
CA THR A 16 17.31 12.01 -18.36
C THR A 16 18.19 12.28 -17.14
N TYR A 17 17.63 12.12 -15.94
CA TYR A 17 18.35 12.18 -14.67
C TYR A 17 18.81 10.78 -14.26
N PRO A 18 20.10 10.42 -14.35
CA PRO A 18 20.57 9.07 -14.03
C PRO A 18 20.27 8.68 -12.57
N ALA A 19 20.34 9.66 -11.64
CA ALA A 19 20.03 9.43 -10.23
C ALA A 19 18.56 8.99 -10.03
N PHE A 20 17.61 9.55 -10.79
CA PHE A 20 16.21 9.13 -10.78
C PHE A 20 16.04 7.73 -11.34
N SER A 21 16.69 7.43 -12.47
CA SER A 21 16.62 6.10 -13.11
C SER A 21 17.14 5.00 -12.18
N PHE A 22 18.30 5.21 -11.53
CA PHE A 22 18.83 4.25 -10.55
C PHE A 22 17.93 4.09 -9.34
N TYR A 23 17.34 5.18 -8.85
CA TYR A 23 16.40 5.14 -7.74
C TYR A 23 15.14 4.33 -8.07
N GLU A 24 14.53 4.57 -9.25
CA GLU A 24 13.31 3.86 -9.64
C GLU A 24 13.57 2.38 -9.94
N LEU A 25 14.71 2.02 -10.53
CA LEU A 25 15.12 0.61 -10.69
C LEU A 25 15.30 -0.06 -9.33
N ALA A 26 16.02 0.57 -8.40
CA ALA A 26 16.21 0.03 -7.06
C ALA A 26 14.87 -0.18 -6.36
N ARG A 27 13.97 0.81 -6.47
CA ARG A 27 12.65 0.76 -5.87
C ARG A 27 11.76 -0.32 -6.45
N PHE A 28 11.78 -0.50 -7.79
CA PHE A 28 11.04 -1.57 -8.46
C PHE A 28 11.44 -2.95 -7.90
N PHE A 29 12.74 -3.22 -7.83
CA PHE A 29 13.24 -4.50 -7.32
C PHE A 29 12.87 -4.71 -5.85
N VAL A 30 12.96 -3.70 -4.99
CA VAL A 30 12.58 -3.82 -3.59
C VAL A 30 11.08 -4.03 -3.42
N VAL A 31 10.25 -3.23 -4.08
CA VAL A 31 8.79 -3.39 -3.96
C VAL A 31 8.35 -4.76 -4.50
N ALA A 32 8.82 -5.15 -5.69
CA ALA A 32 8.51 -6.45 -6.26
C ALA A 32 8.96 -7.59 -5.33
N SER A 33 10.15 -7.50 -4.73
CA SER A 33 10.66 -8.52 -3.81
C SER A 33 9.82 -8.63 -2.53
N LEU A 34 9.39 -7.50 -1.97
CA LEU A 34 8.54 -7.47 -0.77
C LEU A 34 7.15 -8.06 -1.06
N GLU A 35 6.59 -7.80 -2.24
CA GLU A 35 5.31 -8.37 -2.67
C GLU A 35 5.42 -9.88 -2.95
N MET A 36 6.50 -10.33 -3.61
CA MET A 36 6.80 -11.75 -3.77
C MET A 36 6.92 -12.45 -2.42
N GLN A 37 7.70 -11.86 -1.50
CA GLN A 37 7.93 -12.38 -0.15
C GLN A 37 6.63 -12.45 0.65
N SER A 38 5.71 -11.49 0.49
CA SER A 38 4.44 -11.50 1.22
C SER A 38 3.54 -12.68 0.82
N VAL A 39 3.58 -13.10 -0.45
CA VAL A 39 2.90 -14.33 -0.92
C VAL A 39 3.53 -15.55 -0.27
N ALA A 40 4.86 -15.65 -0.28
CA ALA A 40 5.57 -16.79 0.26
C ALA A 40 5.37 -16.93 1.79
N VAL A 41 5.46 -15.82 2.53
CA VAL A 41 5.23 -15.81 3.98
C VAL A 41 3.80 -16.20 4.31
N GLY A 42 2.80 -15.62 3.65
CA GLY A 42 1.40 -15.96 3.89
C GLY A 42 1.09 -17.42 3.61
N TRP A 43 1.59 -17.94 2.49
CA TRP A 43 1.42 -19.37 2.16
C TRP A 43 2.13 -20.29 3.15
N GLN A 44 3.40 -20.01 3.46
CA GLN A 44 4.22 -20.82 4.38
C GLN A 44 3.65 -20.86 5.79
N ILE A 45 3.23 -19.72 6.34
CA ILE A 45 2.61 -19.67 7.68
C ILE A 45 1.33 -20.48 7.70
N PHE A 46 0.45 -20.33 6.71
CA PHE A 46 -0.78 -21.10 6.64
C PHE A 46 -0.52 -22.60 6.43
N GLU A 47 0.52 -22.94 5.69
CA GLU A 47 0.95 -24.34 5.50
C GLU A 47 1.46 -24.99 6.79
N LEU A 48 2.15 -24.23 7.63
CA LEU A 48 2.70 -24.71 8.89
C LEU A 48 1.66 -24.76 10.03
N THR A 49 0.70 -23.84 10.04
CA THR A 49 -0.18 -23.65 11.21
C THR A 49 -1.64 -24.03 10.96
N HIS A 50 -2.09 -24.01 9.70
CA HIS A 50 -3.50 -24.13 9.34
C HIS A 50 -4.43 -23.14 10.10
N SER A 51 -3.87 -22.01 10.54
CA SER A 51 -4.52 -21.04 11.41
C SER A 51 -4.68 -19.69 10.71
N THR A 52 -5.91 -19.21 10.62
CA THR A 52 -6.20 -17.86 10.10
C THR A 52 -5.79 -16.77 11.07
N PHE A 53 -5.76 -17.07 12.39
CA PHE A 53 -5.23 -16.16 13.40
C PHE A 53 -3.75 -15.87 13.15
N ASP A 54 -2.96 -16.90 12.81
CA ASP A 54 -1.54 -16.73 12.50
C ASP A 54 -1.32 -15.89 11.24
N LEU A 55 -2.22 -15.96 10.25
CA LEU A 55 -2.21 -15.05 9.12
C LEU A 55 -2.45 -13.60 9.53
N GLY A 56 -3.38 -13.35 10.46
CA GLY A 56 -3.60 -12.03 11.03
C GLY A 56 -2.39 -11.48 11.78
N LEU A 57 -1.67 -12.34 12.51
CA LEU A 57 -0.44 -11.95 13.22
C LEU A 57 0.67 -11.49 12.28
N VAL A 58 0.72 -11.94 11.01
CA VAL A 58 1.67 -11.43 10.01
C VAL A 58 1.55 -9.92 9.83
N GLY A 59 0.31 -9.42 9.67
CA GLY A 59 0.04 -7.99 9.57
C GLY A 59 0.45 -7.24 10.84
N LEU A 60 0.04 -7.75 12.00
CA LEU A 60 0.33 -7.12 13.29
C LEU A 60 1.85 -7.04 13.59
N CYS A 61 2.61 -8.10 13.32
CA CYS A 61 4.06 -8.12 13.50
C CYS A 61 4.78 -7.06 12.66
N GLN A 62 4.29 -6.78 11.46
CA GLN A 62 4.87 -5.75 10.59
C GLN A 62 4.41 -4.34 10.97
N PHE A 63 3.21 -4.20 11.53
CA PHE A 63 2.58 -2.93 11.85
C PHE A 63 3.09 -2.32 13.17
N LEU A 64 3.22 -3.14 14.20
CA LEU A 64 3.58 -2.67 15.54
C LEU A 64 4.86 -1.84 15.57
N PRO A 65 5.98 -2.25 14.93
CA PRO A 65 7.17 -1.41 14.84
C PRO A 65 6.92 -0.09 14.08
N GLY A 66 6.06 -0.12 13.06
CA GLY A 66 5.71 1.07 12.26
C GLY A 66 5.10 2.19 13.11
N ILE A 67 4.17 1.86 14.01
CA ILE A 67 3.57 2.84 14.93
C ILE A 67 4.58 3.30 15.98
N LEU A 68 5.29 2.37 16.62
CA LEU A 68 6.22 2.69 17.69
C LEU A 68 7.38 3.58 17.20
N LEU A 69 7.83 3.37 15.97
CA LEU A 69 8.96 4.10 15.40
C LEU A 69 8.56 5.27 14.49
N PHE A 70 7.28 5.55 14.32
CA PHE A 70 6.78 6.57 13.37
C PHE A 70 7.47 7.94 13.55
N LEU A 71 7.55 8.44 14.78
CA LEU A 71 8.18 9.73 15.06
C LEU A 71 9.71 9.69 14.92
N VAL A 72 10.30 8.58 15.33
CA VAL A 72 11.76 8.37 15.26
C VAL A 72 12.19 8.28 13.80
N SER A 73 11.46 7.55 12.98
CA SER A 73 11.77 7.35 11.55
C SER A 73 11.71 8.65 10.75
N GLY A 74 10.73 9.52 11.04
CA GLY A 74 10.66 10.86 10.45
C GLY A 74 11.86 11.73 10.83
N HIS A 75 12.18 11.78 12.12
CA HIS A 75 13.34 12.55 12.60
C HIS A 75 14.68 12.07 12.01
N VAL A 76 14.87 10.76 11.93
CA VAL A 76 16.07 10.16 11.33
C VAL A 76 16.17 10.49 9.84
N ALA A 77 15.04 10.40 9.08
CA ALA A 77 15.01 10.75 7.66
C ALA A 77 15.36 12.22 7.37
N ASP A 78 15.08 13.13 8.31
CA ASP A 78 15.39 14.55 8.19
C ASP A 78 16.84 14.87 8.55
N ARG A 79 17.45 14.14 9.51
CA ARG A 79 18.77 14.44 10.07
C ARG A 79 19.92 13.78 9.31
N PHE A 80 19.72 12.58 8.77
CA PHE A 80 20.78 11.80 8.15
C PHE A 80 20.74 11.87 6.61
N ASN A 81 21.84 11.45 5.98
CA ASN A 81 21.91 11.35 4.52
C ASN A 81 20.91 10.31 3.99
N ARG A 82 19.94 10.79 3.22
CA ARG A 82 18.80 9.99 2.73
C ARG A 82 19.21 8.82 1.87
N ARG A 83 20.27 9.00 1.02
CA ARG A 83 20.81 7.91 0.23
C ARG A 83 21.38 6.79 1.09
N ASN A 84 22.19 7.16 2.10
CA ASN A 84 22.82 6.17 2.99
C ASN A 84 21.76 5.44 3.85
N LEU A 85 20.73 6.16 4.32
CA LEU A 85 19.59 5.56 5.00
C LEU A 85 18.83 4.59 4.08
N LEU A 86 18.65 4.93 2.81
CA LEU A 86 17.98 4.06 1.85
C LEU A 86 18.79 2.78 1.60
N ILE A 87 20.12 2.90 1.47
CA ILE A 87 21.03 1.76 1.38
C ILE A 87 20.89 0.86 2.61
N LEU A 88 20.84 1.44 3.81
CA LEU A 88 20.66 0.69 5.05
C LEU A 88 19.30 -0.03 5.09
N CYS A 89 18.23 0.64 4.65
CA CYS A 89 16.91 0.01 4.55
C CYS A 89 16.91 -1.18 3.56
N TYR A 90 17.51 -1.02 2.39
CA TYR A 90 17.56 -2.07 1.39
C TYR A 90 18.46 -3.24 1.81
N ALA A 91 19.58 -2.96 2.47
CA ALA A 91 20.39 -3.99 3.12
C ALA A 91 19.60 -4.71 4.24
N GLY A 92 18.81 -3.96 5.02
CA GLY A 92 17.89 -4.53 6.01
C GLY A 92 16.86 -5.47 5.39
N PHE A 93 16.26 -5.11 4.24
CA PHE A 93 15.35 -6.00 3.50
C PHE A 93 16.07 -7.26 2.99
N ALA A 94 17.29 -7.13 2.45
CA ALA A 94 18.09 -8.27 2.05
C ALA A 94 18.39 -9.21 3.23
N THR A 95 18.71 -8.63 4.40
CA THR A 95 18.96 -9.39 5.63
C THR A 95 17.69 -10.12 6.10
N CYS A 96 16.53 -9.45 6.13
CA CYS A 96 15.26 -10.08 6.48
C CYS A 96 14.93 -11.26 5.54
N SER A 97 15.06 -11.05 4.23
CA SER A 97 14.84 -12.11 3.23
C SER A 97 15.83 -13.26 3.39
N GLY A 98 17.10 -12.96 3.69
CA GLY A 98 18.14 -13.96 3.99
C GLY A 98 17.86 -14.75 5.27
N LEU A 99 17.34 -14.10 6.31
CA LEU A 99 16.91 -14.78 7.54
C LEU A 99 15.70 -15.68 7.29
N LEU A 100 14.72 -15.26 6.49
CA LEU A 100 13.60 -16.12 6.09
C LEU A 100 14.08 -17.33 5.28
N LEU A 101 15.01 -17.11 4.35
CA LEU A 101 15.64 -18.22 3.60
C LEU A 101 16.35 -19.18 4.54
N PHE A 102 17.11 -18.67 5.50
CA PHE A 102 17.81 -19.49 6.49
C PHE A 102 16.85 -20.29 7.38
N THR A 103 15.74 -19.66 7.84
CA THR A 103 14.75 -20.36 8.68
C THR A 103 14.04 -21.49 7.94
N THR A 104 13.85 -21.37 6.62
CA THR A 104 13.25 -22.44 5.80
C THR A 104 14.14 -23.66 5.58
N HIS A 105 15.46 -23.50 5.70
CA HIS A 105 16.42 -24.64 5.56
C HIS A 105 16.68 -25.37 6.88
N ARG A 106 16.09 -24.94 7.99
CA ARG A 106 16.15 -25.68 9.24
C ARG A 106 15.27 -26.91 9.19
N SER A 107 15.68 -27.98 9.87
CA SER A 107 14.95 -29.26 9.96
C SER A 107 13.54 -29.10 10.51
N GLU A 108 13.31 -28.09 11.36
CA GLU A 108 12.00 -27.71 11.88
C GLU A 108 11.80 -26.19 11.69
N PRO A 109 11.04 -25.77 10.67
CA PRO A 109 10.71 -24.35 10.47
C PRO A 109 9.85 -23.85 11.64
N SER A 110 10.38 -22.90 12.41
CA SER A 110 9.64 -22.32 13.54
C SER A 110 8.87 -21.07 13.11
N VAL A 111 7.56 -21.10 13.27
CA VAL A 111 6.69 -19.93 13.01
C VAL A 111 7.09 -18.71 13.83
N ARG A 112 7.57 -18.93 15.08
CA ARG A 112 8.09 -17.84 15.95
C ARG A 112 9.30 -17.15 15.32
N SER A 113 10.19 -17.89 14.66
CA SER A 113 11.33 -17.31 13.95
C SER A 113 10.88 -16.44 12.77
N ILE A 114 9.84 -16.86 12.06
CA ILE A 114 9.25 -16.06 10.96
C ILE A 114 8.68 -14.76 11.52
N TYR A 115 7.91 -14.79 12.61
CA TYR A 115 7.39 -13.57 13.25
C TYR A 115 8.49 -12.64 13.73
N ALA A 116 9.57 -13.14 14.31
CA ALA A 116 10.69 -12.32 14.72
C ALA A 116 11.32 -11.57 13.52
N VAL A 117 11.46 -12.25 12.37
CA VAL A 117 11.92 -11.60 11.13
C VAL A 117 10.89 -10.61 10.59
N LEU A 118 9.59 -10.87 10.69
CA LEU A 118 8.54 -9.93 10.28
C LEU A 118 8.51 -8.67 11.14
N VAL A 119 8.78 -8.77 12.45
CA VAL A 119 8.96 -7.59 13.33
C VAL A 119 10.18 -6.78 12.86
N LEU A 120 11.33 -7.43 12.57
CA LEU A 120 12.49 -6.75 12.03
C LEU A 120 12.19 -6.08 10.67
N LEU A 121 11.44 -6.76 9.80
CA LEU A 121 10.97 -6.21 8.53
C LEU A 121 10.10 -4.97 8.74
N GLY A 122 9.21 -4.98 9.73
CA GLY A 122 8.41 -3.84 10.15
C GLY A 122 9.26 -2.65 10.61
N VAL A 123 10.33 -2.92 11.38
CA VAL A 123 11.32 -1.88 11.75
C VAL A 123 11.94 -1.25 10.50
N VAL A 124 12.45 -2.04 9.57
CA VAL A 124 13.07 -1.53 8.34
C VAL A 124 12.07 -0.74 7.48
N ARG A 125 10.83 -1.25 7.34
CA ARG A 125 9.75 -0.57 6.61
C ARG A 125 9.42 0.80 7.20
N SER A 126 9.46 0.96 8.52
CA SER A 126 9.14 2.23 9.19
C SER A 126 10.08 3.36 8.77
N PHE A 127 11.35 3.07 8.48
CA PHE A 127 12.32 4.04 7.99
C PHE A 127 12.26 4.24 6.48
N ASN A 128 12.02 3.17 5.70
CA ASN A 128 12.04 3.22 4.25
C ASN A 128 11.04 4.22 3.65
N GLY A 129 9.82 4.28 4.18
CA GLY A 129 8.75 5.15 3.66
C GLY A 129 9.10 6.65 3.71
N PRO A 130 9.43 7.21 4.89
CA PRO A 130 9.85 8.61 5.02
C PRO A 130 11.10 8.95 4.21
N VAL A 131 12.12 8.09 4.21
CA VAL A 131 13.39 8.29 3.50
C VAL A 131 13.16 8.35 1.98
N SER A 132 12.39 7.41 1.43
CA SER A 132 12.06 7.33 0.00
C SER A 132 11.34 8.58 -0.49
N ARG A 133 10.33 9.05 0.25
CA ARG A 133 9.59 10.29 -0.09
C ARG A 133 10.43 11.54 0.02
N ALA A 134 11.37 11.59 0.97
CA ALA A 134 12.25 12.73 1.15
C ALA A 134 13.36 12.79 0.08
N LEU A 135 13.74 11.66 -0.51
CA LEU A 135 14.77 11.56 -1.54
C LEU A 135 14.27 11.99 -2.93
N LEU A 136 13.06 11.58 -3.34
CA LEU A 136 12.51 11.81 -4.68
C LEU A 136 12.65 13.26 -5.20
N PRO A 137 12.31 14.32 -4.40
CA PRO A 137 12.44 15.70 -4.87
C PRO A 137 13.90 16.19 -5.06
N GLN A 138 14.89 15.39 -4.66
CA GLN A 138 16.31 15.72 -4.82
C GLN A 138 16.94 15.14 -6.08
N LEU A 139 16.20 14.25 -6.77
CA LEU A 139 16.67 13.49 -7.92
C LEU A 139 16.40 14.17 -9.26
N VAL A 140 15.45 15.11 -9.30
CA VAL A 140 15.01 15.81 -10.49
C VAL A 140 14.85 17.31 -10.21
N SER A 141 14.84 18.15 -11.27
CA SER A 141 14.51 19.57 -11.13
C SER A 141 13.04 19.79 -10.74
N GLU A 142 12.73 20.95 -10.17
CA GLU A 142 11.35 21.33 -9.78
C GLU A 142 10.40 21.31 -11.01
N GLU A 143 10.87 21.70 -12.16
CA GLU A 143 10.13 21.71 -13.42
C GLU A 143 9.69 20.32 -13.87
N HIS A 144 10.57 19.32 -13.71
CA HIS A 144 10.32 17.94 -14.14
C HIS A 144 9.74 17.05 -13.02
N PHE A 145 9.55 17.60 -11.82
CA PHE A 145 9.06 16.86 -10.67
C PHE A 145 7.68 16.21 -10.88
N PRO A 146 6.68 16.87 -11.54
CA PRO A 146 5.41 16.21 -11.83
C PRO A 146 5.54 14.95 -12.70
N ASN A 147 6.45 14.97 -13.70
CA ASN A 147 6.74 13.80 -14.54
C ASN A 147 7.41 12.68 -13.73
N ALA A 148 8.34 13.02 -12.84
CA ALA A 148 8.97 12.06 -11.93
C ALA A 148 7.96 11.41 -10.98
N VAL A 149 7.01 12.15 -10.43
CA VAL A 149 5.95 11.62 -9.55
C VAL A 149 5.04 10.66 -10.32
N ALA A 150 4.69 10.96 -11.58
CA ALA A 150 3.89 10.08 -12.43
C ALA A 150 4.60 8.73 -12.66
N TRP A 151 5.87 8.76 -13.04
CA TRP A 151 6.66 7.54 -13.23
C TRP A 151 6.89 6.77 -11.94
N HIS A 152 7.15 7.48 -10.83
CA HIS A 152 7.27 6.89 -9.50
C HIS A 152 6.03 6.08 -9.10
N SER A 153 4.84 6.63 -9.37
CA SER A 153 3.57 5.94 -9.12
C SER A 153 3.36 4.74 -10.06
N THR A 154 3.68 4.90 -11.35
CA THR A 154 3.54 3.86 -12.37
C THR A 154 4.43 2.66 -12.07
N ILE A 155 5.70 2.90 -11.70
CA ILE A 155 6.67 1.85 -11.37
C ILE A 155 6.25 1.12 -10.09
N PHE A 156 5.75 1.85 -9.08
CA PHE A 156 5.19 1.23 -7.89
C PHE A 156 4.03 0.30 -8.22
N GLN A 157 3.09 0.75 -9.03
CA GLN A 157 1.93 -0.05 -9.44
C GLN A 157 2.35 -1.29 -10.24
N ALA A 158 3.32 -1.15 -11.16
CA ALA A 158 3.87 -2.28 -11.89
C ALA A 158 4.50 -3.33 -10.95
N ALA A 159 5.29 -2.90 -9.96
CA ALA A 159 5.90 -3.80 -8.98
C ALA A 159 4.86 -4.51 -8.11
N THR A 160 3.81 -3.79 -7.67
CA THR A 160 2.71 -4.34 -6.87
C THR A 160 1.86 -5.36 -7.66
N ILE A 161 1.72 -5.17 -8.97
CA ILE A 161 1.01 -6.13 -9.84
C ILE A 161 1.89 -7.36 -10.12
N LEU A 162 3.15 -7.14 -10.51
CA LEU A 162 4.04 -8.23 -10.94
C LEU A 162 4.56 -9.06 -9.76
N GLY A 163 4.84 -8.41 -8.62
CA GLY A 163 5.45 -9.07 -7.45
C GLY A 163 4.68 -10.30 -6.99
N PRO A 164 3.41 -10.20 -6.60
CA PRO A 164 2.67 -11.34 -6.08
C PRO A 164 2.50 -12.47 -7.10
N SER A 165 2.24 -12.13 -8.38
CA SER A 165 2.12 -13.13 -9.45
C SER A 165 3.43 -13.91 -9.64
N ILE A 166 4.56 -13.20 -9.75
CA ILE A 166 5.88 -13.83 -9.88
C ILE A 166 6.18 -14.67 -8.62
N GLY A 167 5.91 -14.13 -7.43
CA GLY A 167 6.10 -14.84 -6.16
C GLY A 167 5.34 -16.16 -6.10
N GLY A 168 4.07 -16.15 -6.49
CA GLY A 168 3.24 -17.35 -6.54
C GLY A 168 3.71 -18.38 -7.56
N ILE A 169 4.12 -17.94 -8.76
CA ILE A 169 4.66 -18.82 -9.81
C ILE A 169 5.99 -19.43 -9.37
N VAL A 170 6.92 -18.62 -8.83
CA VAL A 170 8.22 -19.10 -8.35
C VAL A 170 8.03 -20.09 -7.21
N TYR A 171 7.14 -19.80 -6.26
CA TYR A 171 6.84 -20.73 -5.16
C TYR A 171 6.31 -22.08 -5.68
N ALA A 172 5.36 -22.04 -6.62
CA ALA A 172 4.77 -23.25 -7.19
C ALA A 172 5.81 -24.07 -7.99
N ALA A 173 6.63 -23.40 -8.80
CA ALA A 173 7.66 -24.04 -9.62
C ALA A 173 8.76 -24.68 -8.78
N SER A 174 9.19 -24.01 -7.71
CA SER A 174 10.24 -24.52 -6.80
C SER A 174 9.71 -25.46 -5.72
N ARG A 175 8.39 -25.63 -5.63
CA ARG A 175 7.71 -26.44 -4.60
C ARG A 175 8.04 -26.00 -3.16
N GLY A 176 8.30 -24.70 -2.97
CA GLY A 176 8.60 -24.18 -1.63
C GLY A 176 9.00 -22.70 -1.62
N PRO A 177 9.11 -22.10 -0.42
CA PRO A 177 9.38 -20.67 -0.26
C PRO A 177 10.84 -20.28 -0.53
N SER A 178 11.79 -21.23 -0.50
CA SER A 178 13.23 -20.95 -0.55
C SER A 178 13.65 -20.16 -1.79
N ALA A 179 13.15 -20.54 -2.97
CA ALA A 179 13.46 -19.81 -4.20
C ALA A 179 12.89 -18.39 -4.21
N VAL A 180 11.71 -18.18 -3.61
CA VAL A 180 11.12 -16.84 -3.48
C VAL A 180 11.98 -15.98 -2.57
N TYR A 181 12.42 -16.50 -1.42
CA TYR A 181 13.30 -15.76 -0.51
C TYR A 181 14.68 -15.50 -1.13
N ALA A 182 15.24 -16.47 -1.87
CA ALA A 182 16.50 -16.26 -2.59
C ALA A 182 16.40 -15.16 -3.66
N THR A 183 15.30 -15.16 -4.45
CA THR A 183 15.05 -14.10 -5.43
C THR A 183 14.80 -12.76 -4.75
N ALA A 184 14.16 -12.72 -3.59
CA ALA A 184 13.99 -11.50 -2.79
C ALA A 184 15.33 -10.95 -2.29
N VAL A 185 16.24 -11.81 -1.80
CA VAL A 185 17.61 -11.42 -1.43
C VAL A 185 18.33 -10.81 -2.64
N ALA A 186 18.33 -11.51 -3.78
CA ALA A 186 19.00 -11.04 -4.99
C ALA A 186 18.45 -9.68 -5.44
N SER A 187 17.13 -9.51 -5.46
CA SER A 187 16.47 -8.25 -5.80
C SER A 187 16.83 -7.10 -4.85
N ALA A 188 16.87 -7.37 -3.55
CA ALA A 188 17.24 -6.37 -2.55
C ALA A 188 18.74 -5.99 -2.66
N VAL A 189 19.63 -6.93 -2.96
CA VAL A 189 21.06 -6.67 -3.23
C VAL A 189 21.22 -5.83 -4.50
N ILE A 190 20.49 -6.14 -5.57
CA ILE A 190 20.47 -5.33 -6.80
C ILE A 190 20.02 -3.90 -6.46
N ALA A 191 19.00 -3.73 -5.63
CA ALA A 191 18.54 -2.41 -5.22
C ALA A 191 19.59 -1.66 -4.40
N VAL A 192 20.35 -2.33 -3.52
CA VAL A 192 21.50 -1.72 -2.83
C VAL A 192 22.52 -1.23 -3.85
N ILE A 193 22.89 -2.05 -4.84
CA ILE A 193 23.85 -1.68 -5.87
C ILE A 193 23.39 -0.43 -6.63
N PHE A 194 22.15 -0.40 -7.15
CA PHE A 194 21.62 0.77 -7.86
C PHE A 194 21.58 2.00 -6.95
N THR A 195 21.21 1.85 -5.68
CA THR A 195 21.20 2.98 -4.74
C THR A 195 22.60 3.53 -4.46
N THR A 196 23.64 2.68 -4.46
CA THR A 196 25.03 3.14 -4.32
C THR A 196 25.54 3.92 -5.54
N LEU A 197 24.94 3.76 -6.70
CA LEU A 197 25.26 4.52 -7.91
C LEU A 197 24.63 5.92 -7.94
N ILE A 198 23.64 6.19 -7.06
CA ILE A 198 23.00 7.50 -6.99
C ILE A 198 24.03 8.54 -6.51
N ARG A 199 24.30 9.53 -7.33
CA ARG A 199 25.12 10.69 -6.95
C ARG A 199 24.20 11.87 -6.65
N LEU A 200 24.20 12.32 -5.41
CA LEU A 200 23.40 13.48 -4.97
C LEU A 200 24.29 14.72 -4.95
N ASN A 201 23.88 15.76 -5.66
CA ASN A 201 24.38 17.11 -5.38
C ASN A 201 23.57 17.64 -4.19
N VAL A 202 24.15 17.53 -3.00
CA VAL A 202 23.47 17.81 -1.73
C VAL A 202 23.14 19.29 -1.61
N ARG A 203 21.88 19.65 -1.88
CA ARG A 203 21.28 20.85 -1.32
C ARG A 203 20.31 20.42 -0.23
N ALA A 204 20.75 20.46 1.00
CA ALA A 204 19.91 20.19 2.16
C ALA A 204 18.84 21.28 2.26
N ARG A 205 17.61 20.98 1.85
CA ARG A 205 16.46 21.81 2.23
C ARG A 205 16.05 21.37 3.64
N VAL A 206 16.24 22.24 4.60
CA VAL A 206 15.75 22.05 5.97
C VAL A 206 14.22 22.07 5.91
N ARG A 207 13.57 20.96 6.14
CA ARG A 207 12.13 20.88 6.42
C ARG A 207 11.91 20.90 7.92
N GLU A 208 10.82 21.51 8.35
CA GLU A 208 10.40 21.43 9.75
C GLU A 208 10.21 19.95 10.15
N PRO A 209 10.81 19.51 11.27
CA PRO A 209 10.72 18.13 11.71
C PRO A 209 9.27 17.78 12.07
N ILE A 210 8.82 16.59 11.65
CA ILE A 210 7.53 16.04 12.07
C ILE A 210 7.67 15.69 13.56
N ASN A 211 6.95 16.42 14.41
CA ASN A 211 6.86 16.16 15.84
C ASN A 211 5.42 15.90 16.27
N ILE A 212 5.22 15.49 17.51
CA ILE A 212 3.87 15.18 18.05
C ILE A 212 2.91 16.37 17.88
N SER A 213 3.38 17.60 18.09
CA SER A 213 2.55 18.80 17.93
C SER A 213 2.08 18.98 16.48
N THR A 214 2.92 18.62 15.51
CA THR A 214 2.60 18.66 14.08
C THR A 214 1.49 17.66 13.74
N VAL A 215 1.59 16.43 14.25
CA VAL A 215 0.57 15.37 14.07
C VAL A 215 -0.74 15.76 14.75
N LEU A 216 -0.69 16.24 15.99
CA LEU A 216 -1.88 16.71 16.73
C LEU A 216 -2.57 17.89 16.05
N ALA A 217 -1.80 18.83 15.47
CA ALA A 217 -2.37 19.94 14.70
C ALA A 217 -3.09 19.43 13.43
N GLY A 218 -2.51 18.44 12.73
CA GLY A 218 -3.17 17.77 11.60
C GLY A 218 -4.45 17.07 12.01
N LEU A 219 -4.43 16.31 13.11
CA LEU A 219 -5.59 15.60 13.65
C LEU A 219 -6.69 16.57 14.06
N ARG A 220 -6.34 17.66 14.76
CA ARG A 220 -7.29 18.71 15.16
C ARG A 220 -7.95 19.36 13.95
N TYR A 221 -7.19 19.65 12.90
CA TYR A 221 -7.73 20.20 11.66
C TYR A 221 -8.72 19.23 10.99
N ILE A 222 -8.37 17.94 10.85
CA ILE A 222 -9.25 16.90 10.31
C ILE A 222 -10.56 16.85 11.09
N TRP A 223 -10.48 16.86 12.43
CA TRP A 223 -11.65 16.79 13.30
C TRP A 223 -12.62 17.98 13.12
N GLN A 224 -12.11 19.16 12.82
CA GLN A 224 -12.90 20.37 12.60
C GLN A 224 -13.57 20.41 11.22
N ARG A 225 -13.07 19.66 10.23
CA ARG A 225 -13.57 19.65 8.85
C ARG A 225 -14.33 18.35 8.55
N LYS A 226 -15.66 18.40 8.70
CA LYS A 226 -16.55 17.23 8.58
C LYS A 226 -16.40 16.45 7.28
N ILE A 227 -16.18 17.13 6.13
CA ILE A 227 -15.98 16.45 4.84
C ILE A 227 -14.66 15.66 4.85
N VAL A 228 -13.58 16.26 5.36
CA VAL A 228 -12.26 15.62 5.44
C VAL A 228 -12.30 14.47 6.45
N LEU A 229 -12.88 14.71 7.64
CA LEU A 229 -13.07 13.68 8.65
C LEU A 229 -13.92 12.52 8.11
N GLY A 230 -15.04 12.82 7.45
CA GLY A 230 -15.92 11.82 6.88
C GLY A 230 -15.24 10.98 5.80
N SER A 231 -14.45 11.60 4.90
CA SER A 231 -13.76 10.88 3.84
C SER A 231 -12.62 9.98 4.34
N ILE A 232 -11.79 10.48 5.28
CA ILE A 232 -10.67 9.71 5.85
C ILE A 232 -11.19 8.57 6.75
N SER A 233 -12.17 8.85 7.60
CA SER A 233 -12.71 7.85 8.52
C SER A 233 -13.58 6.80 7.82
N LEU A 234 -14.28 7.15 6.73
CA LEU A 234 -14.99 6.17 5.90
C LEU A 234 -14.02 5.11 5.36
N ASP A 235 -12.93 5.56 4.76
CA ASP A 235 -11.88 4.69 4.23
C ASP A 235 -11.26 3.81 5.34
N LEU A 236 -10.92 4.42 6.46
CA LEU A 236 -10.34 3.72 7.61
C LEU A 236 -11.22 2.55 8.05
N PHE A 237 -12.51 2.79 8.29
CA PHE A 237 -13.40 1.75 8.78
C PHE A 237 -13.81 0.75 7.69
N ALA A 238 -13.93 1.18 6.42
CA ALA A 238 -14.20 0.29 5.32
C ALA A 238 -13.06 -0.70 5.09
N MET A 239 -11.80 -0.23 5.14
CA MET A 239 -10.61 -1.07 4.98
C MET A 239 -10.36 -1.94 6.23
N LEU A 240 -10.63 -1.40 7.43
CA LEU A 240 -10.49 -2.15 8.68
C LEU A 240 -11.38 -3.40 8.69
N LEU A 241 -12.63 -3.27 8.25
CA LEU A 241 -13.59 -4.37 8.25
C LEU A 241 -13.54 -5.21 6.96
N GLY A 242 -13.28 -4.56 5.80
CA GLY A 242 -13.31 -5.23 4.49
C GLY A 242 -11.99 -5.88 4.05
N GLY A 243 -10.97 -5.90 4.91
CA GLY A 243 -9.60 -6.31 4.59
C GLY A 243 -9.40 -7.82 4.40
N ALA A 244 -10.01 -8.43 3.38
CA ALA A 244 -9.90 -9.88 3.11
C ALA A 244 -8.51 -10.37 2.67
N VAL A 245 -7.53 -9.47 2.47
CA VAL A 245 -6.21 -9.80 1.90
C VAL A 245 -5.42 -10.79 2.76
N ALA A 246 -5.51 -10.69 4.09
CA ALA A 246 -4.85 -11.62 5.01
C ALA A 246 -5.36 -13.06 4.86
N LEU A 247 -6.62 -13.24 4.45
CA LEU A 247 -7.26 -14.55 4.33
C LEU A 247 -7.06 -15.22 2.96
N LEU A 248 -6.44 -14.52 1.98
CA LEU A 248 -6.22 -15.06 0.64
C LEU A 248 -5.45 -16.39 0.62
N PRO A 249 -4.45 -16.66 1.50
CA PRO A 249 -3.81 -17.98 1.57
C PRO A 249 -4.79 -19.10 1.94
N ALA A 250 -5.66 -18.86 2.93
CA ALA A 250 -6.71 -19.81 3.33
C ALA A 250 -7.71 -20.02 2.20
N TYR A 251 -8.16 -18.94 1.54
CA TYR A 251 -9.04 -19.05 0.37
C TYR A 251 -8.42 -19.85 -0.78
N ALA A 252 -7.19 -19.56 -1.16
CA ALA A 252 -6.49 -20.25 -2.23
C ALA A 252 -6.37 -21.76 -1.94
N ARG A 253 -6.05 -22.13 -0.70
CA ARG A 253 -5.78 -23.52 -0.33
C ARG A 253 -7.04 -24.32 -0.04
N GLU A 254 -7.96 -23.81 0.78
CA GLU A 254 -9.09 -24.57 1.33
C GLU A 254 -10.39 -24.40 0.56
N ILE A 255 -10.60 -23.26 -0.09
CA ILE A 255 -11.88 -22.94 -0.74
C ILE A 255 -11.78 -23.08 -2.26
N LEU A 256 -10.72 -22.52 -2.85
CA LEU A 256 -10.52 -22.55 -4.30
C LEU A 256 -9.65 -23.74 -4.74
N HIS A 257 -9.04 -24.46 -3.80
CA HIS A 257 -8.15 -25.59 -4.04
C HIS A 257 -7.09 -25.31 -5.10
N THR A 258 -6.53 -24.09 -5.06
CA THR A 258 -5.44 -23.68 -5.92
C THR A 258 -4.11 -23.73 -5.16
N GLY A 259 -3.00 -23.81 -5.91
CA GLY A 259 -1.68 -23.72 -5.31
C GLY A 259 -1.23 -22.27 -5.04
N PRO A 260 0.04 -22.08 -4.66
CA PRO A 260 0.64 -20.75 -4.44
C PRO A 260 0.51 -19.80 -5.63
N TRP A 261 0.44 -20.32 -6.87
CA TRP A 261 0.20 -19.52 -8.07
C TRP A 261 -1.17 -18.84 -8.05
N GLY A 262 -2.21 -19.56 -7.55
CA GLY A 262 -3.54 -18.99 -7.37
C GLY A 262 -3.56 -17.87 -6.34
N LEU A 263 -2.84 -18.03 -5.23
CA LEU A 263 -2.65 -16.96 -4.25
C LEU A 263 -1.97 -15.73 -4.88
N GLY A 264 -0.95 -15.94 -5.71
CA GLY A 264 -0.29 -14.86 -6.44
C GLY A 264 -1.26 -14.06 -7.31
N LEU A 265 -2.13 -14.76 -8.07
CA LEU A 265 -3.17 -14.12 -8.89
C LEU A 265 -4.22 -13.40 -8.04
N LEU A 266 -4.70 -14.00 -6.94
CA LEU A 266 -5.66 -13.38 -6.04
C LEU A 266 -5.13 -12.09 -5.42
N ARG A 267 -3.85 -12.04 -5.03
CA ARG A 267 -3.19 -10.83 -4.52
C ARG A 267 -2.97 -9.76 -5.59
N THR A 268 -2.74 -10.17 -6.82
CA THR A 268 -2.55 -9.25 -7.97
C THR A 268 -3.86 -8.61 -8.43
N ALA A 269 -4.98 -9.33 -8.32
CA ALA A 269 -6.26 -8.92 -8.89
C ALA A 269 -6.73 -7.52 -8.45
N PRO A 270 -6.70 -7.14 -7.15
CA PRO A 270 -7.08 -5.78 -6.74
C PRO A 270 -6.20 -4.70 -7.35
N ALA A 271 -4.88 -4.94 -7.45
CA ALA A 271 -3.94 -3.97 -8.02
C ALA A 271 -4.18 -3.75 -9.52
N VAL A 272 -4.56 -4.78 -10.27
CA VAL A 272 -4.98 -4.67 -11.68
C VAL A 272 -6.24 -3.82 -11.79
N GLY A 273 -7.24 -4.06 -10.94
CA GLY A 273 -8.48 -3.26 -10.91
C GLY A 273 -8.23 -1.80 -10.60
N ALA A 274 -7.39 -1.53 -9.58
CA ALA A 274 -6.99 -0.19 -9.20
C ALA A 274 -6.25 0.53 -10.33
N ALA A 275 -5.29 -0.13 -11.00
CA ALA A 275 -4.55 0.44 -12.12
C ALA A 275 -5.47 0.77 -13.32
N ALA A 276 -6.35 -0.15 -13.69
CA ALA A 276 -7.32 0.07 -14.77
C ALA A 276 -8.24 1.25 -14.47
N MET A 277 -8.74 1.33 -13.24
CA MET A 277 -9.60 2.43 -12.82
C MET A 277 -8.84 3.77 -12.74
N ALA A 278 -7.60 3.78 -12.27
CA ALA A 278 -6.76 4.98 -12.25
C ALA A 278 -6.56 5.55 -13.66
N VAL A 279 -6.29 4.69 -14.64
CA VAL A 279 -6.18 5.07 -16.05
C VAL A 279 -7.53 5.63 -16.57
N LEU A 280 -8.64 4.95 -16.27
CA LEU A 280 -9.96 5.43 -16.67
C LEU A 280 -10.27 6.83 -16.10
N LEU A 281 -9.97 7.05 -14.81
CA LEU A 281 -10.18 8.34 -14.15
C LEU A 281 -9.26 9.44 -14.70
N ALA A 282 -8.06 9.11 -15.17
CA ALA A 282 -7.17 10.06 -15.84
C ALA A 282 -7.79 10.57 -17.16
N TYR A 283 -8.44 9.69 -17.94
CA TYR A 283 -9.13 10.06 -19.18
C TYR A 283 -10.52 10.64 -18.95
N ARG A 284 -11.21 10.20 -17.89
CA ARG A 284 -12.57 10.65 -17.54
C ARG A 284 -12.65 11.10 -16.08
N PRO A 285 -12.13 12.29 -15.76
CA PRO A 285 -12.11 12.79 -14.40
C PRO A 285 -13.54 13.03 -13.86
N LEU A 286 -13.74 12.72 -12.60
CA LEU A 286 -15.01 12.94 -11.90
C LEU A 286 -15.26 14.43 -11.73
N LYS A 287 -16.38 14.93 -12.29
CA LYS A 287 -16.72 16.37 -12.30
C LYS A 287 -17.85 16.74 -11.35
N ARG A 288 -18.74 15.81 -11.00
CA ARG A 288 -19.96 16.07 -10.22
C ARG A 288 -20.29 14.91 -9.29
N ARG A 289 -21.05 15.20 -8.24
CA ARG A 289 -21.57 14.25 -7.23
C ARG A 289 -20.48 13.39 -6.59
N VAL A 290 -19.35 14.03 -6.29
CA VAL A 290 -18.12 13.31 -5.87
C VAL A 290 -18.33 12.54 -4.57
N GLY A 291 -19.05 13.15 -3.60
CA GLY A 291 -19.33 12.50 -2.33
C GLY A 291 -20.26 11.28 -2.47
N ALA A 292 -21.33 11.41 -3.26
CA ALA A 292 -22.22 10.29 -3.54
C ALA A 292 -21.48 9.16 -4.29
N THR A 293 -20.63 9.50 -5.27
CA THR A 293 -19.80 8.53 -6.00
C THR A 293 -18.87 7.77 -5.05
N MET A 294 -18.22 8.46 -4.11
CA MET A 294 -17.38 7.83 -3.09
C MET A 294 -18.16 6.81 -2.27
N LEU A 295 -19.34 7.18 -1.76
CA LEU A 295 -20.19 6.28 -0.98
C LEU A 295 -20.64 5.06 -1.80
N TRP A 296 -21.05 5.23 -3.07
CA TRP A 296 -21.41 4.14 -3.95
C TRP A 296 -20.22 3.21 -4.25
N CYS A 297 -19.03 3.76 -4.43
CA CYS A 297 -17.82 2.95 -4.66
C CYS A 297 -17.42 2.16 -3.42
N VAL A 298 -17.49 2.75 -2.21
CA VAL A 298 -17.24 2.01 -0.96
C VAL A 298 -18.33 0.95 -0.73
N SER A 299 -19.59 1.22 -1.08
CA SER A 299 -20.62 0.18 -1.09
C SER A 299 -20.31 -0.94 -2.09
N GLY A 300 -19.85 -0.59 -3.30
CA GLY A 300 -19.40 -1.55 -4.30
C GLY A 300 -18.26 -2.42 -3.80
N PHE A 301 -17.27 -1.82 -3.13
CA PHE A 301 -16.19 -2.54 -2.46
C PHE A 301 -16.74 -3.59 -1.50
N GLY A 302 -17.69 -3.24 -0.62
CA GLY A 302 -18.33 -4.17 0.31
C GLY A 302 -19.10 -5.30 -0.41
N VAL A 303 -19.87 -4.97 -1.46
CA VAL A 303 -20.62 -5.97 -2.26
C VAL A 303 -19.66 -6.95 -2.95
N PHE A 304 -18.60 -6.45 -3.60
CA PHE A 304 -17.64 -7.32 -4.29
C PHE A 304 -16.80 -8.13 -3.31
N THR A 305 -16.56 -7.64 -2.09
CA THR A 305 -15.95 -8.41 -1.01
C THR A 305 -16.87 -9.58 -0.59
N ILE A 306 -18.20 -9.36 -0.49
CA ILE A 306 -19.16 -10.44 -0.21
C ILE A 306 -19.18 -11.45 -1.36
N ILE A 307 -19.23 -11.00 -2.62
CA ILE A 307 -19.19 -11.89 -3.79
C ILE A 307 -17.92 -12.75 -3.78
N PHE A 308 -16.77 -12.15 -3.50
CA PHE A 308 -15.52 -12.89 -3.30
C PHE A 308 -15.67 -13.91 -2.16
N GLY A 309 -16.21 -13.49 -1.02
CA GLY A 309 -16.37 -14.33 0.19
C GLY A 309 -17.20 -15.59 -0.04
N ILE A 310 -18.27 -15.53 -0.85
CA ILE A 310 -19.12 -16.68 -1.15
C ILE A 310 -18.65 -17.49 -2.37
N SER A 311 -17.72 -16.95 -3.16
CA SER A 311 -17.25 -17.56 -4.40
C SER A 311 -16.43 -18.83 -4.13
N ARG A 312 -16.68 -19.86 -4.93
CA ARG A 312 -15.89 -21.09 -5.00
C ARG A 312 -15.23 -21.30 -6.37
N SER A 313 -15.31 -20.29 -7.23
CA SER A 313 -14.71 -20.28 -8.56
C SER A 313 -13.54 -19.29 -8.59
N LEU A 314 -12.36 -19.73 -9.03
CA LEU A 314 -11.19 -18.84 -9.17
C LEU A 314 -11.50 -17.64 -10.07
N ILE A 315 -12.22 -17.85 -11.19
CA ILE A 315 -12.54 -16.78 -12.14
C ILE A 315 -13.45 -15.73 -11.48
N ILE A 316 -14.51 -16.15 -10.79
CA ILE A 316 -15.43 -15.23 -10.10
C ILE A 316 -14.68 -14.50 -8.98
N SER A 317 -13.83 -15.18 -8.23
CA SER A 317 -13.01 -14.60 -7.18
C SER A 317 -12.04 -13.53 -7.72
N LEU A 318 -11.38 -13.82 -8.85
CA LEU A 318 -10.49 -12.85 -9.50
C LEU A 318 -11.25 -11.64 -10.00
N LEU A 319 -12.40 -11.83 -10.68
CA LEU A 319 -13.23 -10.72 -11.14
C LEU A 319 -13.76 -9.86 -9.98
N ALA A 320 -14.22 -10.50 -8.91
CA ALA A 320 -14.67 -9.80 -7.71
C ALA A 320 -13.54 -8.96 -7.10
N LEU A 321 -12.33 -9.51 -6.96
CA LEU A 321 -11.17 -8.80 -6.43
C LEU A 321 -10.68 -7.68 -7.35
N VAL A 322 -10.76 -7.84 -8.68
CA VAL A 322 -10.50 -6.75 -9.63
C VAL A 322 -11.49 -5.60 -9.41
N LEU A 323 -12.77 -5.90 -9.21
CA LEU A 323 -13.80 -4.89 -8.93
C LEU A 323 -13.66 -4.27 -7.55
N VAL A 324 -13.20 -5.03 -6.54
CA VAL A 324 -12.80 -4.49 -5.22
C VAL A 324 -11.73 -3.42 -5.41
N GLY A 325 -10.64 -3.72 -6.11
CA GLY A 325 -9.56 -2.75 -6.34
C GLY A 325 -9.98 -1.57 -7.21
N ALA A 326 -10.84 -1.78 -8.20
CA ALA A 326 -11.36 -0.71 -9.05
C ALA A 326 -12.24 0.28 -8.26
N THR A 327 -13.14 -0.22 -7.42
CA THR A 327 -14.01 0.62 -6.58
C THR A 327 -13.24 1.33 -5.48
N ASP A 328 -12.25 0.66 -4.87
CA ASP A 328 -11.35 1.27 -3.90
C ASP A 328 -10.56 2.44 -4.51
N MET A 329 -10.01 2.28 -5.72
CA MET A 329 -9.25 3.34 -6.39
C MET A 329 -10.05 4.61 -6.61
N VAL A 330 -11.34 4.51 -6.91
CA VAL A 330 -12.23 5.70 -7.02
C VAL A 330 -12.31 6.43 -5.67
N SER A 331 -12.50 5.68 -4.58
CA SER A 331 -12.54 6.23 -3.22
C SER A 331 -11.23 6.94 -2.86
N VAL A 332 -10.10 6.30 -3.14
CA VAL A 332 -8.75 6.83 -2.89
C VAL A 332 -8.52 8.15 -3.65
N VAL A 333 -8.88 8.21 -4.94
CA VAL A 333 -8.71 9.43 -5.76
C VAL A 333 -9.59 10.56 -5.24
N ILE A 334 -10.86 10.29 -4.93
CA ILE A 334 -11.77 11.30 -4.39
C ILE A 334 -11.25 11.81 -3.06
N ARG A 335 -10.91 10.93 -2.12
CA ARG A 335 -10.38 11.28 -0.80
C ARG A 335 -9.11 12.12 -0.90
N ALA A 336 -8.12 11.67 -1.68
CA ALA A 336 -6.87 12.38 -1.87
C ALA A 336 -7.12 13.79 -2.44
N THR A 337 -8.03 13.93 -3.39
CA THR A 337 -8.37 15.22 -4.00
C THR A 337 -9.09 16.14 -3.00
N LEU A 338 -10.09 15.63 -2.25
CA LEU A 338 -10.78 16.38 -1.22
C LEU A 338 -9.81 16.87 -0.12
N VAL A 339 -8.93 16.01 0.35
CA VAL A 339 -7.90 16.37 1.33
C VAL A 339 -7.01 17.49 0.81
N GLN A 340 -6.54 17.41 -0.45
CA GLN A 340 -5.65 18.41 -1.03
C GLN A 340 -6.37 19.77 -1.25
N LEU A 341 -7.59 19.76 -1.75
CA LEU A 341 -8.31 20.99 -2.09
C LEU A 341 -8.90 21.71 -0.88
N LEU A 342 -9.35 20.94 0.13
CA LEU A 342 -9.97 21.51 1.33
C LEU A 342 -8.95 21.87 2.43
N THR A 343 -7.66 21.50 2.24
CA THR A 343 -6.62 21.76 3.24
C THR A 343 -5.73 22.92 2.79
N PRO A 344 -5.58 24.00 3.59
CA PRO A 344 -4.67 25.09 3.31
C PRO A 344 -3.22 24.59 3.16
N ASP A 345 -2.42 25.26 2.31
CA ASP A 345 -1.05 24.85 1.98
C ASP A 345 -0.17 24.62 3.22
N GLN A 346 -0.31 25.47 4.24
CA GLN A 346 0.42 25.38 5.50
C GLN A 346 0.10 24.11 6.32
N MET A 347 -1.10 23.54 6.13
CA MET A 347 -1.58 22.35 6.86
C MET A 347 -1.49 21.05 6.04
N ARG A 348 -1.30 21.12 4.70
CA ARG A 348 -1.31 19.93 3.82
C ARG A 348 -0.35 18.85 4.26
N GLY A 349 0.88 19.22 4.61
CA GLY A 349 1.88 18.26 5.06
C GLY A 349 1.46 17.53 6.34
N ARG A 350 0.82 18.25 7.27
CA ARG A 350 0.36 17.72 8.57
C ARG A 350 -0.84 16.78 8.38
N VAL A 351 -1.81 17.20 7.58
CA VAL A 351 -3.01 16.38 7.27
C VAL A 351 -2.62 15.12 6.49
N ASN A 352 -1.74 15.23 5.48
CA ASN A 352 -1.25 14.08 4.73
C ASN A 352 -0.47 13.08 5.59
N ALA A 353 0.27 13.55 6.60
CA ALA A 353 0.97 12.66 7.54
C ALA A 353 -0.03 11.82 8.37
N VAL A 354 -1.10 12.45 8.85
CA VAL A 354 -2.18 11.75 9.58
C VAL A 354 -2.94 10.80 8.67
N ASP A 355 -3.29 11.20 7.43
CA ASP A 355 -3.98 10.35 6.45
C ASP A 355 -3.17 9.10 6.14
N MET A 356 -1.87 9.24 5.89
CA MET A 356 -0.97 8.10 5.64
C MET A 356 -0.83 7.16 6.85
N MET A 357 -0.84 7.70 8.06
CA MET A 357 -0.83 6.90 9.28
C MET A 357 -2.13 6.08 9.39
N PHE A 358 -3.28 6.69 9.08
CA PHE A 358 -4.57 6.01 9.11
C PHE A 358 -4.67 4.93 8.04
N ILE A 359 -4.21 5.18 6.81
CA ILE A 359 -4.15 4.18 5.73
C ILE A 359 -3.30 2.97 6.17
N GLY A 360 -2.10 3.22 6.70
CA GLY A 360 -1.22 2.15 7.18
C GLY A 360 -1.85 1.36 8.33
N ALA A 361 -2.48 2.06 9.27
CA ALA A 361 -3.15 1.45 10.42
C ALA A 361 -4.35 0.60 9.97
N SER A 362 -5.24 1.14 9.13
CA SER A 362 -6.45 0.42 8.70
C SER A 362 -6.12 -0.85 7.93
N ASN A 363 -5.14 -0.81 7.03
CA ASN A 363 -4.74 -1.99 6.25
C ASN A 363 -4.24 -3.11 7.17
N GLN A 364 -3.29 -2.82 8.05
CA GLN A 364 -2.63 -3.85 8.84
C GLN A 364 -3.45 -4.32 10.04
N LEU A 365 -4.22 -3.42 10.68
CA LEU A 365 -5.18 -3.80 11.69
C LEU A 365 -6.35 -4.57 11.08
N GLY A 366 -6.76 -4.24 9.85
CA GLY A 366 -7.78 -4.99 9.11
C GLY A 366 -7.31 -6.41 8.76
N GLU A 367 -6.03 -6.58 8.41
CA GLU A 367 -5.45 -7.91 8.24
C GLU A 367 -5.52 -8.74 9.54
N PHE A 368 -5.18 -8.12 10.67
CA PHE A 368 -5.27 -8.78 11.98
C PHE A 368 -6.72 -9.07 12.38
N GLU A 369 -7.62 -8.10 12.24
CA GLU A 369 -9.05 -8.24 12.53
C GLU A 369 -9.66 -9.38 11.72
N SER A 370 -9.42 -9.41 10.40
CA SER A 370 -9.91 -10.46 9.52
C SER A 370 -9.39 -11.83 9.91
N GLY A 371 -8.12 -11.96 10.27
CA GLY A 371 -7.53 -13.21 10.75
C GLY A 371 -8.16 -13.69 12.06
N LEU A 372 -8.38 -12.77 13.01
CA LEU A 372 -9.01 -13.03 14.28
C LEU A 372 -10.48 -13.44 14.10
N THR A 373 -11.24 -12.68 13.33
CA THR A 373 -12.66 -12.97 13.03
C THR A 373 -12.80 -14.32 12.32
N ALA A 374 -11.90 -14.63 11.38
CA ALA A 374 -11.90 -15.92 10.70
C ALA A 374 -11.55 -17.09 11.63
N SER A 375 -10.74 -16.88 12.66
CA SER A 375 -10.44 -17.91 13.66
C SER A 375 -11.65 -18.28 14.52
N TRP A 376 -12.61 -17.35 14.70
CA TRP A 376 -13.82 -17.58 15.49
C TRP A 376 -14.98 -18.11 14.65
N PHE A 377 -15.19 -17.55 13.46
CA PHE A 377 -16.39 -17.81 12.64
C PHE A 377 -16.10 -18.60 11.37
N GLY A 378 -14.81 -18.84 11.05
CA GLY A 378 -14.38 -19.43 9.79
C GLY A 378 -14.10 -18.40 8.70
N THR A 379 -13.36 -18.82 7.67
CA THR A 379 -12.81 -17.94 6.62
C THR A 379 -13.91 -17.25 5.80
N VAL A 380 -14.90 -18.01 5.33
CA VAL A 380 -16.01 -17.48 4.49
C VAL A 380 -16.90 -16.50 5.27
N PRO A 381 -17.40 -16.85 6.48
CA PRO A 381 -18.18 -15.92 7.27
C PRO A 381 -17.43 -14.64 7.61
N ALA A 382 -16.12 -14.70 7.93
CA ALA A 382 -15.33 -13.54 8.25
C ALA A 382 -15.28 -12.53 7.08
N VAL A 383 -15.01 -13.00 5.86
CA VAL A 383 -15.00 -12.12 4.67
C VAL A 383 -16.37 -11.54 4.38
N VAL A 384 -17.44 -12.35 4.51
CA VAL A 384 -18.82 -11.89 4.29
C VAL A 384 -19.21 -10.85 5.34
N LEU A 385 -18.89 -11.09 6.63
CA LEU A 385 -19.12 -10.13 7.72
C LEU A 385 -18.35 -8.83 7.51
N GLY A 386 -17.11 -8.91 7.03
CA GLY A 386 -16.30 -7.75 6.66
C GLY A 386 -16.95 -6.91 5.55
N GLY A 387 -17.45 -7.56 4.49
CA GLY A 387 -18.19 -6.88 3.43
C GLY A 387 -19.50 -6.26 3.91
N ILE A 388 -20.28 -6.96 4.76
CA ILE A 388 -21.49 -6.42 5.41
C ILE A 388 -21.13 -5.26 6.31
N GLY A 389 -20.07 -5.37 7.11
CA GLY A 389 -19.55 -4.29 7.96
C GLY A 389 -19.23 -3.04 7.16
N THR A 390 -18.58 -3.19 6.00
CA THR A 390 -18.31 -2.07 5.07
C THR A 390 -19.60 -1.41 4.58
N LEU A 391 -20.64 -2.19 4.24
CA LEU A 391 -21.93 -1.64 3.82
C LEU A 391 -22.62 -0.89 4.96
N VAL A 392 -22.60 -1.44 6.18
CA VAL A 392 -23.15 -0.80 7.38
C VAL A 392 -22.43 0.50 7.69
N VAL A 393 -21.10 0.50 7.65
CA VAL A 393 -20.29 1.72 7.82
C VAL A 393 -20.68 2.75 6.77
N THR A 394 -20.76 2.37 5.50
CA THR A 394 -21.11 3.29 4.42
C THR A 394 -22.51 3.89 4.63
N ALA A 395 -23.50 3.11 5.06
CA ALA A 395 -24.84 3.59 5.36
C ALA A 395 -24.85 4.57 6.54
N ILE A 396 -24.13 4.25 7.63
CA ILE A 396 -23.97 5.14 8.79
C ILE A 396 -23.31 6.45 8.36
N TRP A 397 -22.24 6.40 7.55
CA TRP A 397 -21.53 7.60 7.08
C TRP A 397 -22.39 8.44 6.14
N ALA A 398 -23.17 7.84 5.25
CA ALA A 398 -24.12 8.54 4.39
C ALA A 398 -25.16 9.32 5.20
N TRP A 399 -25.54 8.82 6.38
CA TRP A 399 -26.44 9.49 7.30
C TRP A 399 -25.72 10.50 8.21
N ARG A 400 -24.55 10.17 8.76
CA ARG A 400 -23.83 10.99 9.75
C ARG A 400 -23.06 12.17 9.14
N PHE A 401 -22.65 12.03 7.88
CA PHE A 401 -21.88 13.05 7.15
C PHE A 401 -22.63 13.54 5.90
N PRO A 402 -23.75 14.27 6.05
CA PRO A 402 -24.52 14.79 4.92
C PRO A 402 -23.69 15.77 4.07
N GLU A 403 -22.73 16.47 4.67
CA GLU A 403 -21.80 17.35 3.96
C GLU A 403 -20.93 16.57 2.94
N LEU A 404 -20.43 15.39 3.33
CA LEU A 404 -19.72 14.50 2.41
C LEU A 404 -20.65 13.99 1.32
N ARG A 405 -21.83 13.46 1.67
CA ARG A 405 -22.81 12.92 0.70
C ARG A 405 -23.21 13.95 -0.34
N ASN A 406 -23.40 15.20 0.06
CA ASN A 406 -23.87 16.30 -0.80
C ASN A 406 -22.72 17.05 -1.50
N ALA A 407 -21.46 16.64 -1.31
CA ALA A 407 -20.33 17.23 -2.00
C ALA A 407 -20.47 17.00 -3.53
N ASP A 408 -20.80 18.06 -4.28
CA ASP A 408 -21.08 17.97 -5.71
C ASP A 408 -19.82 18.10 -6.56
N LYS A 409 -18.89 19.01 -6.19
CA LYS A 409 -17.68 19.30 -6.96
C LYS A 409 -16.42 19.11 -6.12
N LEU A 410 -15.32 18.77 -6.79
CA LEU A 410 -13.99 18.74 -6.18
C LEU A 410 -13.46 20.17 -5.89
N THR A 411 -13.98 21.20 -6.54
CA THR A 411 -13.62 22.60 -6.27
C THR A 411 -14.49 23.19 -5.17
N PRO A 412 -13.92 23.97 -4.21
CA PRO A 412 -14.74 24.76 -3.31
C PRO A 412 -15.66 25.64 -4.15
N SER A 413 -16.98 25.59 -3.87
CA SER A 413 -17.87 26.64 -4.32
C SER A 413 -17.34 27.95 -3.72
N GLY A 414 -16.74 28.81 -4.55
CA GLY A 414 -16.33 30.14 -4.12
C GLY A 414 -17.54 30.88 -3.54
N ASN A 415 -17.44 31.27 -2.29
CA ASN A 415 -18.08 32.42 -1.72
C ASN A 415 -17.13 33.60 -1.84
#